data_a9494aa7326bdb1e4ac824799f8a96b5
#
_entry.id   a9494aa7326bdb1e4ac824799f8a96b5
#
_cell.length_a   1.000
_cell.length_b   1.000
_cell.length_c   1.000
_cell.angle_alpha   90.00
_cell.angle_beta   90.00
_cell.angle_gamma   90.00
#
_symmetry.space_group_name_H-M   'P 1'
#
loop_
_entity.id
_entity.type
_entity.pdbx_description
1 polymer ?
#
loop_
_entity_poly.entity_id
_entity_poly.type
_entity_poly.pdbx_seq_one_letter_code
_entity_poly.pdbx_strand_id
1 'polypeptide(L)'
;GRNVYLQPSLASQGVKGTVTNALASAFVGSLGGGKSFCNNLLVYYAVLFGGQAVILDPKAERGNWKETLPEIAHEINIVNLTSDKDNAGLLDPFVIMKNVKDAESLAIDILTFLTGISSRDGEKFPVLRKAVRSVTQSEKGGLLHVIEELRKEDTPVSRNIADHIDSFTDYDFA
;
A
#
# COMPACT_ATOMS: atom_id res chain seq x y z
N GLY A 1 16.51 -25.18 -28.91
CA GLY A 1 16.18 -23.98 -28.15
C GLY A 1 17.41 -23.43 -27.45
N ARG A 2 17.51 -22.11 -27.30
CA ARG A 2 18.57 -21.49 -26.50
C ARG A 2 18.03 -21.27 -25.09
N ASN A 3 18.79 -21.65 -24.05
CA ASN A 3 18.46 -21.29 -22.68
C ASN A 3 18.71 -19.80 -22.49
N VAL A 4 17.68 -19.11 -21.98
CA VAL A 4 17.78 -17.69 -21.60
C VAL A 4 17.76 -17.63 -20.08
N TYR A 5 18.81 -17.09 -19.49
CA TYR A 5 18.85 -16.82 -18.05
C TYR A 5 18.26 -15.44 -17.80
N LEU A 6 17.17 -15.38 -17.07
CA LEU A 6 16.52 -14.16 -16.68
C LEU A 6 16.77 -13.90 -15.19
N GLN A 7 17.55 -12.87 -14.90
CA GLN A 7 17.86 -12.47 -13.53
C GLN A 7 17.63 -10.97 -13.38
N PRO A 8 16.40 -10.53 -13.08
CA PRO A 8 16.03 -9.12 -13.06
C PRO A 8 16.87 -8.28 -12.11
N SER A 9 17.32 -8.86 -10.98
CA SER A 9 18.17 -8.18 -10.00
C SER A 9 19.52 -7.73 -10.55
N LEU A 10 20.06 -8.39 -11.59
CA LEU A 10 21.31 -7.99 -12.21
C LEU A 10 21.17 -6.75 -13.09
N ALA A 11 19.97 -6.46 -13.59
CA ALA A 11 19.73 -5.31 -14.45
C ALA A 11 19.99 -3.98 -13.73
N SER A 12 19.79 -3.93 -12.42
CA SER A 12 19.98 -2.74 -11.58
C SER A 12 21.39 -2.61 -10.97
N GLN A 13 22.23 -3.64 -11.11
CA GLN A 13 23.54 -3.68 -10.45
C GLN A 13 24.70 -3.10 -11.28
N GLY A 14 24.43 -2.52 -12.46
CA GLY A 14 25.46 -1.93 -13.33
C GLY A 14 26.49 -2.93 -13.84
N VAL A 15 26.14 -4.21 -13.93
CA VAL A 15 27.02 -5.26 -14.45
C VAL A 15 27.30 -5.00 -15.93
N LYS A 16 28.53 -5.20 -16.35
CA LYS A 16 28.94 -4.98 -17.76
C LYS A 16 28.05 -5.77 -18.72
N GLY A 17 27.37 -5.06 -19.61
CA GLY A 17 26.41 -5.63 -20.55
C GLY A 17 24.94 -5.43 -20.16
N THR A 18 24.64 -4.89 -18.97
CA THR A 18 23.29 -4.45 -18.62
C THR A 18 23.08 -3.00 -19.09
N VAL A 19 21.95 -2.74 -19.74
CA VAL A 19 21.69 -1.47 -20.45
C VAL A 19 20.72 -0.57 -19.69
N THR A 20 20.20 -1.00 -18.54
CA THR A 20 19.12 -0.30 -17.86
C THR A 20 19.28 -0.30 -16.34
N ASN A 21 18.99 0.85 -15.74
CA ASN A 21 18.75 0.98 -14.31
C ASN A 21 17.26 0.80 -13.95
N ALA A 22 16.46 0.27 -14.88
CA ALA A 22 15.03 0.07 -14.64
C ALA A 22 14.80 -1.00 -13.58
N LEU A 23 14.06 -0.65 -12.53
CA LEU A 23 13.63 -1.54 -11.45
C LEU A 23 12.30 -2.23 -11.75
N ALA A 24 11.77 -2.06 -12.96
CA ALA A 24 10.48 -2.59 -13.37
C ALA A 24 10.64 -3.62 -14.50
N SER A 25 9.85 -4.68 -14.43
CA SER A 25 9.73 -5.70 -15.46
C SER A 25 8.26 -5.86 -15.87
N ALA A 26 8.02 -5.99 -17.17
CA ALA A 26 6.68 -6.22 -17.70
C ALA A 26 6.63 -7.53 -18.50
N PHE A 27 5.59 -8.34 -18.24
CA PHE A 27 5.31 -9.56 -18.99
C PHE A 27 4.15 -9.30 -19.96
N VAL A 28 4.44 -9.32 -21.25
CA VAL A 28 3.48 -9.06 -22.31
C VAL A 28 3.26 -10.33 -23.14
N GLY A 29 2.03 -10.59 -23.51
CA GLY A 29 1.67 -11.78 -24.31
C GLY A 29 0.17 -11.97 -24.40
N SER A 30 -0.28 -12.88 -25.27
CA SER A 30 -1.68 -13.26 -25.42
C SER A 30 -2.27 -13.89 -24.16
N LEU A 31 -3.60 -14.01 -24.12
CA LEU A 31 -4.29 -14.75 -23.06
C LEU A 31 -3.81 -16.23 -23.10
N GLY A 32 -3.54 -16.81 -21.94
CA GLY A 32 -3.01 -18.17 -21.83
C GLY A 32 -1.50 -18.30 -22.12
N GLY A 33 -0.80 -17.23 -22.49
CA GLY A 33 0.62 -17.23 -22.83
C GLY A 33 1.61 -17.37 -21.66
N GLY A 34 1.15 -17.77 -20.47
CA GLY A 34 2.00 -18.06 -19.31
C GLY A 34 2.58 -16.85 -18.58
N LYS A 35 2.04 -15.62 -18.80
CA LYS A 35 2.53 -14.39 -18.14
C LYS A 35 2.51 -14.50 -16.62
N SER A 36 1.36 -14.88 -16.05
CA SER A 36 1.18 -15.05 -14.61
C SER A 36 2.09 -16.16 -14.06
N PHE A 37 2.21 -17.26 -14.77
CA PHE A 37 3.13 -18.35 -14.39
C PHE A 37 4.57 -17.88 -14.32
N CYS A 38 5.05 -17.17 -15.34
CA CYS A 38 6.42 -16.64 -15.37
C CYS A 38 6.67 -15.65 -14.21
N ASN A 39 5.72 -14.75 -13.96
CA ASN A 39 5.81 -13.82 -12.84
C ASN A 39 5.81 -14.55 -11.49
N ASN A 40 4.91 -15.52 -11.30
CA ASN A 40 4.85 -16.32 -10.07
C ASN A 40 6.15 -17.09 -9.83
N LEU A 41 6.74 -17.65 -10.89
CA LEU A 41 8.01 -18.37 -10.81
C LEU A 41 9.15 -17.45 -10.38
N LEU A 42 9.23 -16.22 -10.90
CA LEU A 42 10.23 -15.25 -10.47
C LEU A 42 10.06 -14.84 -9.01
N VAL A 43 8.84 -14.64 -8.57
CA VAL A 43 8.53 -14.33 -7.16
C VAL A 43 8.92 -15.49 -6.26
N TYR A 44 8.54 -16.72 -6.63
CA TYR A 44 8.90 -17.94 -5.89
C TYR A 44 10.42 -18.05 -5.69
N TYR A 45 11.18 -17.93 -6.77
CA TYR A 45 12.65 -17.99 -6.66
C TYR A 45 13.23 -16.81 -5.89
N ALA A 46 12.67 -15.61 -6.02
CA ALA A 46 13.13 -14.45 -5.25
C ALA A 46 13.03 -14.72 -3.74
N VAL A 47 11.88 -15.24 -3.29
CA VAL A 47 11.67 -15.58 -1.88
C VAL A 47 12.52 -16.77 -1.45
N LEU A 48 12.60 -17.83 -2.26
CA LEU A 48 13.41 -19.02 -1.96
C LEU A 48 14.91 -18.67 -1.76
N PHE A 49 15.40 -17.65 -2.43
CA PHE A 49 16.78 -17.14 -2.28
C PHE A 49 16.90 -16.00 -1.24
N GLY A 50 15.92 -15.84 -0.35
CA GLY A 50 15.97 -14.90 0.77
C GLY A 50 15.56 -13.47 0.40
N GLY A 51 14.98 -13.25 -0.77
CA GLY A 51 14.38 -11.98 -1.15
C GLY A 51 12.97 -11.79 -0.53
N GLN A 52 12.42 -10.60 -0.64
CA GLN A 52 11.07 -10.26 -0.24
C GLN A 52 10.21 -9.96 -1.46
N ALA A 53 8.94 -10.31 -1.39
CA ALA A 53 7.96 -9.98 -2.42
C ALA A 53 6.65 -9.47 -1.80
N VAL A 54 6.10 -8.43 -2.39
CA VAL A 54 4.73 -7.95 -2.09
C VAL A 54 3.89 -8.14 -3.34
N ILE A 55 2.77 -8.83 -3.19
CA ILE A 55 1.89 -9.14 -4.30
C ILE A 55 0.52 -8.51 -4.04
N LEU A 56 0.09 -7.63 -4.94
CA LEU A 56 -1.28 -7.13 -4.98
C LEU A 56 -2.07 -8.08 -5.88
N ASP A 57 -2.98 -8.85 -5.28
CA ASP A 57 -3.73 -9.91 -5.98
C ASP A 57 -5.24 -9.66 -5.92
N PRO A 58 -5.78 -8.79 -6.79
CA PRO A 58 -7.20 -8.43 -6.78
C PRO A 58 -8.13 -9.59 -7.16
N LYS A 59 -7.58 -10.70 -7.67
CA LYS A 59 -8.35 -11.88 -8.09
C LYS A 59 -8.25 -13.04 -7.10
N ALA A 60 -7.47 -12.89 -6.04
CA ALA A 60 -7.19 -13.93 -5.04
C ALA A 60 -6.70 -15.27 -5.65
N GLU A 61 -6.00 -15.20 -6.80
CA GLU A 61 -5.49 -16.41 -7.50
C GLU A 61 -4.39 -17.12 -6.70
N ARG A 62 -3.79 -16.44 -5.71
CA ARG A 62 -2.65 -16.93 -4.92
C ARG A 62 -3.01 -17.30 -3.48
N GLY A 63 -4.30 -17.32 -3.16
CA GLY A 63 -4.77 -17.64 -1.82
C GLY A 63 -4.32 -19.01 -1.31
N ASN A 64 -4.10 -19.97 -2.20
CA ASN A 64 -3.67 -21.33 -1.88
C ASN A 64 -2.14 -21.54 -1.90
N TRP A 65 -1.34 -20.49 -2.01
CA TRP A 65 0.12 -20.64 -2.08
C TRP A 65 0.73 -21.25 -0.83
N LYS A 66 0.17 -21.03 0.35
CA LYS A 66 0.63 -21.69 1.58
C LYS A 66 0.54 -23.20 1.51
N GLU A 67 -0.45 -23.73 0.78
CA GLU A 67 -0.69 -25.15 0.62
C GLU A 67 0.12 -25.75 -0.54
N THR A 68 0.29 -24.98 -1.61
CA THR A 68 0.91 -25.45 -2.86
C THR A 68 2.40 -25.21 -2.94
N LEU A 69 2.96 -24.35 -2.08
CA LEU A 69 4.38 -24.02 -2.01
C LEU A 69 4.94 -24.25 -0.58
N PRO A 70 5.01 -25.51 -0.14
CA PRO A 70 5.38 -25.85 1.24
C PRO A 70 6.77 -25.36 1.64
N GLU A 71 7.70 -25.22 0.69
CA GLU A 71 9.08 -24.79 0.94
C GLU A 71 9.17 -23.35 1.48
N ILE A 72 8.24 -22.50 1.06
CA ILE A 72 8.18 -21.08 1.46
C ILE A 72 6.90 -20.74 2.24
N ALA A 73 6.08 -21.73 2.59
CA ALA A 73 4.79 -21.51 3.23
C ALA A 73 4.88 -20.70 4.53
N HIS A 74 5.96 -20.88 5.29
CA HIS A 74 6.22 -20.15 6.54
C HIS A 74 6.58 -18.68 6.33
N GLU A 75 7.03 -18.30 5.12
CA GLU A 75 7.34 -16.92 4.74
C GLU A 75 6.12 -16.17 4.17
N ILE A 76 5.04 -16.91 3.80
CA ILE A 76 3.88 -16.30 3.17
C ILE A 76 2.95 -15.73 4.22
N ASN A 77 2.70 -14.43 4.13
CA ASN A 77 1.63 -13.76 4.86
C ASN A 77 0.54 -13.29 3.89
N ILE A 78 -0.69 -13.77 4.09
CA ILE A 78 -1.85 -13.39 3.26
C ILE A 78 -2.69 -12.42 4.07
N VAL A 79 -2.84 -11.21 3.53
CA VAL A 79 -3.67 -10.16 4.09
C VAL A 79 -4.88 -9.98 3.19
N ASN A 80 -6.06 -10.33 3.68
CA ASN A 80 -7.31 -10.10 2.96
C ASN A 80 -7.83 -8.71 3.30
N LEU A 81 -7.88 -7.84 2.31
CA LEU A 81 -8.43 -6.49 2.45
C LEU A 81 -9.95 -6.55 2.15
N THR A 82 -10.69 -7.13 3.08
CA THR A 82 -12.16 -7.18 3.03
C THR A 82 -12.73 -6.23 4.07
N SER A 83 -14.00 -5.85 3.92
CA SER A 83 -14.74 -4.99 4.85
C SER A 83 -15.07 -5.66 6.20
N ASP A 84 -14.51 -6.83 6.48
CA ASP A 84 -14.70 -7.52 7.75
C ASP A 84 -14.14 -6.68 8.91
N LYS A 85 -14.88 -6.66 10.02
CA LYS A 85 -14.49 -5.91 11.24
C LYS A 85 -13.11 -6.29 11.77
N ASP A 86 -12.67 -7.52 11.53
CA ASP A 86 -11.36 -8.03 11.96
C ASP A 86 -10.20 -7.39 11.17
N ASN A 87 -10.50 -6.77 10.02
CA ASN A 87 -9.54 -6.08 9.17
C ASN A 87 -9.54 -4.56 9.38
N ALA A 88 -10.41 -4.05 10.26
CA ALA A 88 -10.48 -2.63 10.55
C ALA A 88 -9.14 -2.09 11.08
N GLY A 89 -8.63 -1.04 10.46
CA GLY A 89 -7.36 -0.41 10.84
C GLY A 89 -6.10 -1.11 10.32
N LEU A 90 -6.21 -2.21 9.56
CA LEU A 90 -5.07 -2.96 9.02
C LEU A 90 -4.14 -2.12 8.14
N LEU A 91 -4.68 -1.12 7.46
CA LEU A 91 -3.93 -0.16 6.63
C LEU A 91 -3.84 1.23 7.26
N ASP A 92 -4.22 1.37 8.54
CA ASP A 92 -4.14 2.66 9.22
C ASP A 92 -2.66 3.06 9.45
N PRO A 93 -2.21 4.20 8.92
CA PRO A 93 -0.83 4.68 9.10
C PRO A 93 -0.38 4.77 10.54
N PHE A 94 -1.30 5.13 11.44
CA PHE A 94 -1.00 5.27 12.87
C PHE A 94 -0.80 3.93 13.57
N VAL A 95 -1.28 2.84 12.97
CA VAL A 95 -1.11 1.47 13.48
C VAL A 95 0.12 0.82 12.88
N ILE A 96 0.34 0.96 11.57
CA ILE A 96 1.40 0.23 10.85
C ILE A 96 2.76 0.89 10.96
N MET A 97 2.83 2.23 11.12
CA MET A 97 4.09 2.94 11.19
C MET A 97 4.61 3.03 12.63
N LYS A 98 5.84 2.57 12.83
CA LYS A 98 6.53 2.67 14.12
C LYS A 98 7.02 4.09 14.45
N ASN A 99 7.27 4.89 13.42
CA ASN A 99 7.78 6.24 13.56
C ASN A 99 6.64 7.24 13.39
N VAL A 100 6.47 8.10 14.36
CA VAL A 100 5.43 9.14 14.40
C VAL A 100 5.47 10.08 13.18
N LYS A 101 6.66 10.44 12.70
CA LYS A 101 6.80 11.29 11.50
C LYS A 101 6.39 10.57 10.22
N ASP A 102 6.68 9.29 10.12
CA ASP A 102 6.33 8.48 8.96
C ASP A 102 4.81 8.24 8.95
N ALA A 103 4.21 8.01 10.12
CA ALA A 103 2.75 7.92 10.28
C ALA A 103 2.06 9.23 9.87
N GLU A 104 2.55 10.39 10.34
CA GLU A 104 2.04 11.72 9.95
C GLU A 104 2.11 11.90 8.43
N SER A 105 3.27 11.61 7.84
CA SER A 105 3.48 11.78 6.40
C SER A 105 2.55 10.90 5.57
N LEU A 106 2.49 9.62 5.89
CA LEU A 106 1.64 8.66 5.17
C LEU A 106 0.14 8.99 5.34
N ALA A 107 -0.29 9.38 6.54
CA ALA A 107 -1.66 9.81 6.77
C ALA A 107 -2.02 11.05 5.94
N ILE A 108 -1.14 12.05 5.87
CA ILE A 108 -1.32 13.22 5.02
C ILE A 108 -1.41 12.82 3.55
N ASP A 109 -0.52 11.94 3.07
CA ASP A 109 -0.52 11.50 1.67
C ASP A 109 -1.82 10.76 1.31
N ILE A 110 -2.29 9.85 2.17
CA ILE A 110 -3.56 9.15 1.97
C ILE A 110 -4.74 10.13 1.95
N LEU A 111 -4.83 11.01 2.95
CA LEU A 111 -5.95 11.93 3.06
C LEU A 111 -5.97 12.98 1.96
N THR A 112 -4.81 13.47 1.52
CA THR A 112 -4.71 14.38 0.37
C THR A 112 -5.11 13.68 -0.93
N PHE A 113 -4.73 12.42 -1.09
CA PHE A 113 -5.15 11.61 -2.24
C PHE A 113 -6.67 11.42 -2.26
N LEU A 114 -7.27 11.01 -1.13
CA LEU A 114 -8.71 10.77 -1.02
C LEU A 114 -9.53 12.06 -1.22
N THR A 115 -9.11 13.15 -0.60
CA THR A 115 -9.87 14.41 -0.63
C THR A 115 -9.56 15.28 -1.84
N GLY A 116 -8.50 15.00 -2.59
CA GLY A 116 -8.00 15.86 -3.67
C GLY A 116 -7.42 17.19 -3.19
N ILE A 117 -7.21 17.38 -1.89
CA ILE A 117 -6.59 18.58 -1.34
C ILE A 117 -5.13 18.63 -1.75
N SER A 118 -4.74 19.69 -2.47
CA SER A 118 -3.35 19.89 -2.86
C SER A 118 -2.52 20.47 -1.70
N SER A 119 -1.25 20.10 -1.62
CA SER A 119 -0.30 20.74 -0.70
C SER A 119 -0.11 22.24 -0.95
N ARG A 120 -0.57 22.74 -2.10
CA ARG A 120 -0.58 24.16 -2.48
C ARG A 120 -1.85 24.89 -2.06
N ASP A 121 -2.86 24.18 -1.56
CA ASP A 121 -4.06 24.79 -1.02
C ASP A 121 -3.74 25.45 0.32
N GLY A 122 -3.65 26.79 0.31
CA GLY A 122 -3.26 27.58 1.47
C GLY A 122 -4.32 27.61 2.58
N GLU A 123 -5.54 27.20 2.30
CA GLU A 123 -6.66 27.22 3.25
C GLU A 123 -6.92 25.82 3.84
N LYS A 124 -7.11 24.81 3.00
CA LYS A 124 -7.52 23.45 3.42
C LYS A 124 -6.34 22.61 3.92
N PHE A 125 -5.20 22.67 3.24
CA PHE A 125 -4.05 21.84 3.59
C PHE A 125 -3.50 22.08 4.99
N PRO A 126 -3.34 23.34 5.48
CA PRO A 126 -2.90 23.61 6.86
C PRO A 126 -3.86 23.06 7.91
N VAL A 127 -5.18 23.13 7.66
CA VAL A 127 -6.22 22.60 8.55
C VAL A 127 -6.13 21.09 8.64
N LEU A 128 -6.07 20.39 7.50
CA LEU A 128 -5.90 18.93 7.44
C LEU A 128 -4.62 18.50 8.17
N ARG A 129 -3.51 19.15 7.86
CA ARG A 129 -2.21 18.85 8.48
C ARG A 129 -2.21 19.03 10.00
N LYS A 130 -2.88 20.08 10.50
CA LYS A 130 -3.02 20.32 11.93
C LYS A 130 -3.80 19.21 12.62
N ALA A 131 -4.92 18.77 12.02
CA ALA A 131 -5.72 17.68 12.55
C ALA A 131 -4.92 16.35 12.59
N VAL A 132 -4.21 16.00 11.52
CA VAL A 132 -3.35 14.82 11.49
C VAL A 132 -2.28 14.88 12.58
N ARG A 133 -1.64 16.02 12.80
CA ARG A 133 -0.65 16.20 13.86
C ARG A 133 -1.22 16.04 15.26
N SER A 134 -2.42 16.55 15.49
CA SER A 134 -3.09 16.38 16.78
C SER A 134 -3.31 14.91 17.09
N VAL A 135 -3.75 14.13 16.09
CA VAL A 135 -3.95 12.68 16.22
C VAL A 135 -2.64 11.94 16.45
N THR A 136 -1.57 12.29 15.74
CA THR A 136 -0.25 11.67 15.89
C THR A 136 0.36 11.87 17.28
N GLN A 137 -0.04 12.89 17.99
CA GLN A 137 0.43 13.19 19.37
C GLN A 137 -0.42 12.49 20.43
N SER A 138 -1.55 11.90 20.06
CA SER A 138 -2.42 11.14 20.97
C SER A 138 -1.99 9.68 21.05
N GLU A 139 -2.07 9.06 22.23
CA GLU A 139 -1.71 7.64 22.42
C GLU A 139 -2.65 6.66 21.71
N LYS A 140 -3.82 7.11 21.28
CA LYS A 140 -4.86 6.30 20.62
C LYS A 140 -5.30 6.97 19.32
N GLY A 141 -4.37 7.19 18.41
CA GLY A 141 -4.64 7.82 17.12
C GLY A 141 -5.01 6.80 16.04
N GLY A 142 -5.86 7.25 15.11
CA GLY A 142 -6.22 6.51 13.90
C GLY A 142 -6.82 7.47 12.88
N LEU A 143 -6.94 7.06 11.61
CA LEU A 143 -7.49 7.91 10.54
C LEU A 143 -8.89 8.45 10.89
N LEU A 144 -9.73 7.67 11.56
CA LEU A 144 -11.05 8.11 11.99
C LEU A 144 -11.00 9.25 13.01
N HIS A 145 -9.99 9.28 13.89
CA HIS A 145 -9.81 10.36 14.85
C HIS A 145 -9.45 11.70 14.19
N VAL A 146 -8.93 11.67 12.96
CA VAL A 146 -8.69 12.91 12.19
C VAL A 146 -10.01 13.62 11.88
N ILE A 147 -11.08 12.87 11.61
CA ILE A 147 -12.43 13.42 11.39
C ILE A 147 -12.92 14.10 12.67
N GLU A 148 -12.72 13.46 13.82
CA GLU A 148 -13.12 14.03 15.12
C GLU A 148 -12.34 15.32 15.43
N GLU A 149 -11.03 15.36 15.18
CA GLU A 149 -10.21 16.56 15.37
C GLU A 149 -10.63 17.70 14.44
N LEU A 150 -10.95 17.40 13.18
CA LEU A 150 -11.48 18.38 12.24
C LEU A 150 -12.83 18.97 12.71
N ARG A 151 -13.72 18.12 13.25
CA ARG A 151 -15.02 18.54 13.77
C ARG A 151 -14.91 19.39 15.05
N LYS A 152 -13.89 19.16 15.88
CA LYS A 152 -13.62 19.99 17.07
C LYS A 152 -13.24 21.42 16.72
N GLU A 153 -12.55 21.65 15.62
CA GLU A 153 -12.14 22.98 15.16
C GLU A 153 -13.32 23.84 14.70
N ASP A 154 -14.43 23.20 14.31
CA ASP A 154 -15.74 23.76 14.00
C ASP A 154 -15.76 24.96 13.04
N THR A 155 -14.80 25.06 12.14
CA THR A 155 -14.77 26.03 11.04
C THR A 155 -15.50 25.49 9.81
N PRO A 156 -16.01 26.35 8.90
CA PRO A 156 -16.61 25.87 7.65
C PRO A 156 -15.65 25.03 6.82
N VAL A 157 -14.35 25.35 6.85
CA VAL A 157 -13.30 24.60 6.13
C VAL A 157 -13.07 23.24 6.76
N SER A 158 -12.93 23.19 8.10
CA SER A 158 -12.68 21.93 8.80
C SER A 158 -13.87 20.97 8.69
N ARG A 159 -15.11 21.49 8.78
CA ARG A 159 -16.33 20.69 8.55
C ARG A 159 -16.39 20.13 7.14
N ASN A 160 -16.12 20.94 6.11
CA ASN A 160 -16.10 20.48 4.72
C ASN A 160 -15.08 19.35 4.50
N ILE A 161 -13.90 19.46 5.09
CA ILE A 161 -12.86 18.41 5.00
C ILE A 161 -13.32 17.16 5.74
N ALA A 162 -13.86 17.30 6.96
CA ALA A 162 -14.36 16.20 7.77
C ALA A 162 -15.46 15.42 7.05
N ASP A 163 -16.46 16.11 6.50
CA ASP A 163 -17.58 15.49 5.78
C ASP A 163 -17.10 14.80 4.50
N HIS A 164 -16.09 15.36 3.83
CA HIS A 164 -15.49 14.73 2.65
C HIS A 164 -14.76 13.43 3.02
N ILE A 165 -13.97 13.42 4.10
CA ILE A 165 -13.29 12.20 4.55
C ILE A 165 -14.33 11.17 5.04
N ASP A 166 -15.33 11.61 5.79
CA ASP A 166 -16.39 10.77 6.36
C ASP A 166 -17.17 10.05 5.23
N SER A 167 -17.37 10.70 4.08
CA SER A 167 -18.02 10.09 2.93
C SER A 167 -17.33 8.84 2.40
N PHE A 168 -16.05 8.66 2.68
CA PHE A 168 -15.30 7.43 2.34
C PHE A 168 -15.47 6.33 3.38
N THR A 169 -15.91 6.65 4.59
CA THR A 169 -16.15 5.64 5.64
C THR A 169 -17.49 4.94 5.48
N ASP A 170 -18.46 5.58 4.82
CA ASP A 170 -19.79 5.02 4.54
C ASP A 170 -19.79 4.03 3.36
N TYR A 171 -18.72 4.01 2.56
CA TYR A 171 -18.57 3.00 1.52
C TYR A 171 -17.99 1.73 2.16
N ASP A 172 -18.79 0.67 2.17
CA ASP A 172 -18.26 -0.68 2.29
C ASP A 172 -17.27 -0.87 1.13
N PHE A 173 -15.99 -0.70 1.41
CA PHE A 173 -14.94 -1.11 0.50
C PHE A 173 -14.96 -2.64 0.44
N ALA A 174 -15.92 -3.14 -0.30
CA ALA A 174 -16.04 -4.55 -0.66
C ALA A 174 -15.15 -4.87 -1.86
#